data_6e55d6c59d5f29e74dd7a223949fc487
#
_entry.id   6e55d6c59d5f29e74dd7a223949fc487
#
_cell.length_a   1.000
_cell.length_b   1.000
_cell.length_c   1.000
_cell.angle_alpha   90.00
_cell.angle_beta   90.00
_cell.angle_gamma   90.00
#
_symmetry.space_group_name_H-M   'P 1'
#
loop_
_entity.id
_entity.type
_entity.pdbx_description
1 polymer ?
#
loop_
_entity_poly.entity_id
_entity_poly.type
_entity_poly.pdbx_seq_one_letter_code
_entity_poly.pdbx_strand_id
1 'polypeptide(L)'
;ITADMVEVYTRGASGMEDSIATSLDEVVGRYTYVELRKNTDVNTAWLSSEPLTQYEYLTQLNGSKVAISVTIPTFAKGGSGKVEAGDIIMLFATDKDTGETTQPPELKYVEVLAATQSSGADKEYQAPVENEEEENPEETLPATITLLVNSEQAQLLAHLEESNSLHLAFVYRGTRANAEK
;
A
#
# COMPACT_ATOMS: atom_id res chain seq x y z
N ILE A 1 12.39 -6.83 18.76
CA ILE A 1 12.24 -7.88 19.80
C ILE A 1 13.42 -7.77 20.73
N THR A 2 13.19 -7.72 22.03
CA THR A 2 14.22 -7.66 23.06
C THR A 2 14.33 -9.01 23.82
N ALA A 3 15.44 -9.25 24.49
CA ALA A 3 15.72 -10.53 25.15
C ALA A 3 14.74 -10.88 26.29
N ASP A 4 14.09 -9.87 26.88
CA ASP A 4 13.06 -10.05 27.92
C ASP A 4 11.68 -10.44 27.38
N MET A 5 11.46 -10.34 26.05
CA MET A 5 10.22 -10.71 25.38
C MET A 5 10.17 -12.18 24.97
N VAL A 6 11.31 -12.87 24.95
CA VAL A 6 11.44 -14.23 24.41
C VAL A 6 12.25 -15.13 25.33
N GLU A 7 11.93 -16.40 25.33
CA GLU A 7 12.67 -17.43 26.06
C GLU A 7 12.85 -18.69 25.21
N VAL A 8 13.93 -19.43 25.45
CA VAL A 8 14.16 -20.73 24.81
C VAL A 8 13.60 -21.82 25.70
N TYR A 9 12.79 -22.70 25.16
CA TYR A 9 12.31 -23.88 25.84
C TYR A 9 12.53 -25.15 25.00
N THR A 10 12.63 -26.28 25.66
CA THR A 10 12.87 -27.56 24.98
C THR A 10 11.59 -28.32 24.77
N ARG A 11 11.35 -28.73 23.52
CA ARG A 11 10.24 -29.63 23.16
C ARG A 11 10.68 -30.69 22.16
N GLY A 12 9.82 -31.72 21.96
CA GLY A 12 10.06 -32.72 20.93
C GLY A 12 10.04 -32.10 19.53
N ALA A 13 10.95 -32.51 18.67
CA ALA A 13 11.09 -32.00 17.30
C ALA A 13 10.02 -32.51 16.33
N SER A 14 9.16 -33.44 16.73
CA SER A 14 8.11 -34.00 15.87
C SER A 14 7.08 -32.91 15.53
N GLY A 15 6.90 -32.62 14.22
CA GLY A 15 5.95 -31.63 13.72
C GLY A 15 6.42 -30.18 13.82
N MET A 16 7.71 -29.94 14.09
CA MET A 16 8.32 -28.61 14.01
C MET A 16 8.59 -28.24 12.54
N GLU A 17 8.22 -27.04 12.15
CA GLU A 17 8.62 -26.48 10.86
C GLU A 17 10.10 -26.04 10.91
N ASP A 18 10.81 -26.20 9.80
CA ASP A 18 12.23 -25.80 9.68
C ASP A 18 12.44 -24.28 9.86
N SER A 19 11.38 -23.50 9.71
CA SER A 19 11.39 -22.04 9.85
C SER A 19 11.25 -21.54 11.29
N ILE A 20 11.05 -22.42 12.28
CA ILE A 20 10.97 -22.01 13.69
C ILE A 20 12.37 -21.65 14.21
N ALA A 21 12.50 -20.46 14.82
CA ALA A 21 13.74 -20.02 15.45
C ALA A 21 14.16 -20.98 16.57
N THR A 22 15.43 -21.36 16.60
CA THR A 22 16.00 -22.34 17.54
C THR A 22 16.91 -21.71 18.58
N SER A 23 17.25 -20.43 18.40
CA SER A 23 18.13 -19.69 19.32
C SER A 23 17.65 -18.24 19.50
N LEU A 24 18.05 -17.62 20.62
CA LEU A 24 17.77 -16.19 20.86
C LEU A 24 18.45 -15.27 19.84
N ASP A 25 19.61 -15.65 19.32
CA ASP A 25 20.37 -14.84 18.36
C ASP A 25 19.66 -14.70 17.01
N GLU A 26 18.76 -15.62 16.68
CA GLU A 26 17.92 -15.54 15.48
C GLU A 26 16.78 -14.54 15.62
N VAL A 27 16.42 -14.14 16.85
CA VAL A 27 15.21 -13.39 17.16
C VAL A 27 15.50 -12.03 17.80
N VAL A 28 16.42 -11.98 18.76
CA VAL A 28 16.74 -10.76 19.51
C VAL A 28 17.40 -9.71 18.60
N GLY A 29 16.91 -8.48 18.68
CA GLY A 29 17.36 -7.37 17.81
C GLY A 29 16.66 -7.32 16.47
N ARG A 30 15.76 -8.25 16.18
CA ARG A 30 14.94 -8.23 14.95
C ARG A 30 13.59 -7.58 15.18
N TYR A 31 12.93 -7.25 14.07
CA TYR A 31 11.59 -6.68 14.01
C TYR A 31 10.62 -7.72 13.44
N THR A 32 9.35 -7.68 13.78
CA THR A 32 8.35 -8.65 13.33
C THR A 32 7.28 -8.00 12.48
N TYR A 33 6.91 -8.67 11.38
CA TYR A 33 5.80 -8.28 10.48
C TYR A 33 4.41 -8.61 11.06
N VAL A 34 4.37 -9.44 12.11
CA VAL A 34 3.11 -9.93 12.68
C VAL A 34 3.10 -9.73 14.20
N GLU A 35 1.91 -9.64 14.78
CA GLU A 35 1.76 -9.65 16.23
C GLU A 35 2.13 -11.04 16.78
N LEU A 36 3.15 -11.07 17.65
CA LEU A 36 3.57 -12.29 18.34
C LEU A 36 2.78 -12.44 19.63
N ARG A 37 2.00 -13.51 19.76
CA ARG A 37 1.26 -13.81 20.97
C ARG A 37 2.12 -14.59 21.95
N LYS A 38 1.80 -14.42 23.24
CA LYS A 38 2.48 -15.17 24.31
C LYS A 38 2.35 -16.70 24.09
N ASN A 39 3.44 -17.44 24.31
CA ASN A 39 3.55 -18.89 24.11
C ASN A 39 3.38 -19.34 22.65
N THR A 40 3.72 -18.49 21.69
CA THR A 40 3.80 -18.84 20.28
C THR A 40 5.25 -19.02 19.87
N ASP A 41 5.54 -20.07 19.08
CA ASP A 41 6.87 -20.24 18.48
C ASP A 41 7.13 -19.10 17.49
N VAL A 42 8.34 -18.59 17.50
CA VAL A 42 8.73 -17.52 16.57
C VAL A 42 9.21 -18.14 15.27
N ASN A 43 8.50 -17.83 14.18
CA ASN A 43 8.91 -18.21 12.83
C ASN A 43 9.88 -17.15 12.26
N THR A 44 11.04 -17.56 11.78
CA THR A 44 12.05 -16.67 11.21
C THR A 44 11.57 -15.94 9.96
N ALA A 45 10.60 -16.50 9.23
CA ALA A 45 9.96 -15.83 8.08
C ALA A 45 9.12 -14.61 8.47
N TRP A 46 8.79 -14.45 9.76
CA TRP A 46 8.06 -13.27 10.27
C TRP A 46 8.98 -12.14 10.72
N LEU A 47 10.30 -12.33 10.60
CA LEU A 47 11.29 -11.42 11.15
C LEU A 47 11.98 -10.60 10.05
N SER A 48 12.22 -9.33 10.35
CA SER A 48 13.07 -8.42 9.58
C SER A 48 14.36 -8.09 10.36
N SER A 49 15.46 -7.92 9.66
CA SER A 49 16.71 -7.38 10.23
C SER A 49 16.66 -5.85 10.39
N GLU A 50 15.75 -5.19 9.71
CA GLU A 50 15.60 -3.73 9.71
C GLU A 50 14.27 -3.30 10.33
N PRO A 51 14.19 -2.10 10.92
CA PRO A 51 12.94 -1.56 11.40
C PRO A 51 11.88 -1.53 10.28
N LEU A 52 10.67 -1.99 10.59
CA LEU A 52 9.55 -1.83 9.68
C LEU A 52 9.17 -0.35 9.61
N THR A 53 9.12 0.19 8.43
CA THR A 53 8.69 1.57 8.20
C THR A 53 7.21 1.58 7.84
N GLN A 54 6.48 2.54 8.37
CA GLN A 54 5.03 2.68 8.09
C GLN A 54 4.73 2.85 6.60
N TYR A 55 5.71 3.34 5.83
CA TYR A 55 5.58 3.58 4.39
C TYR A 55 6.75 2.91 3.65
N GLU A 56 6.82 1.58 3.72
CA GLU A 56 7.92 0.80 3.16
C GLU A 56 8.13 1.06 1.65
N TYR A 57 7.04 1.31 0.91
CA TYR A 57 7.12 1.64 -0.51
C TYR A 57 7.96 2.89 -0.82
N LEU A 58 8.11 3.83 0.12
CA LEU A 58 8.97 4.99 -0.05
C LEU A 58 10.46 4.65 0.03
N THR A 59 10.83 3.60 0.75
CA THR A 59 12.23 3.17 0.89
C THR A 59 12.77 2.54 -0.39
N GLN A 60 11.91 2.10 -1.29
CA GLN A 60 12.27 1.49 -2.57
C GLN A 60 12.50 2.52 -3.67
N LEU A 61 12.25 3.80 -3.41
CA LEU A 61 12.49 4.88 -4.36
C LEU A 61 13.99 5.13 -4.49
N ASN A 62 14.50 5.06 -5.73
CA ASN A 62 15.93 5.21 -6.04
C ASN A 62 16.26 6.52 -6.79
N GLY A 63 15.31 7.44 -6.88
CA GLY A 63 15.45 8.74 -7.56
C GLY A 63 15.17 8.71 -9.08
N SER A 64 15.03 7.54 -9.71
CA SER A 64 14.57 7.45 -11.11
C SER A 64 13.07 7.60 -11.24
N LYS A 65 12.36 7.26 -10.17
CA LYS A 65 10.92 7.47 -10.00
C LYS A 65 10.67 8.21 -8.69
N VAL A 66 9.54 8.88 -8.61
CA VAL A 66 9.08 9.65 -7.47
C VAL A 66 7.66 9.21 -7.08
N ALA A 67 7.32 9.41 -5.82
CA ALA A 67 5.95 9.28 -5.33
C ALA A 67 5.28 10.66 -5.35
N ILE A 68 4.10 10.75 -5.90
CA ILE A 68 3.26 11.95 -5.88
C ILE A 68 1.84 11.56 -5.47
N SER A 69 1.23 12.35 -4.57
CA SER A 69 -0.15 12.13 -4.17
C SER A 69 -1.06 13.10 -4.93
N VAL A 70 -2.21 12.61 -5.36
CA VAL A 70 -3.27 13.39 -6.00
C VAL A 70 -4.58 13.21 -5.28
N THR A 71 -5.38 14.28 -5.23
CA THR A 71 -6.69 14.28 -4.58
C THR A 71 -7.74 13.60 -5.44
N ILE A 72 -8.54 12.75 -4.81
CA ILE A 72 -9.69 12.09 -5.42
C ILE A 72 -10.97 12.75 -4.89
N PRO A 73 -11.64 13.57 -5.70
CA PRO A 73 -12.70 14.44 -5.20
C PRO A 73 -14.01 13.72 -4.85
N THR A 74 -14.25 12.53 -5.40
CA THR A 74 -15.47 11.76 -5.13
C THR A 74 -15.22 10.26 -5.19
N PHE A 75 -16.08 9.50 -4.53
CA PHE A 75 -16.06 8.03 -4.53
C PHE A 75 -16.03 7.43 -5.95
N ALA A 76 -16.90 7.93 -6.83
CA ALA A 76 -16.98 7.46 -8.22
C ALA A 76 -15.68 7.73 -9.00
N LYS A 77 -15.04 8.89 -8.77
CA LYS A 77 -13.78 9.27 -9.42
C LYS A 77 -12.60 8.49 -8.90
N GLY A 78 -12.72 7.86 -7.72
CA GLY A 78 -11.71 7.05 -7.06
C GLY A 78 -11.87 5.55 -7.24
N GLY A 79 -12.56 5.09 -8.29
CA GLY A 79 -12.77 3.65 -8.52
C GLY A 79 -13.62 2.97 -7.47
N SER A 80 -14.53 3.70 -6.83
CA SER A 80 -15.45 3.21 -5.78
C SER A 80 -14.70 2.56 -4.60
N GLY A 81 -13.57 3.16 -4.20
CA GLY A 81 -12.79 2.70 -3.06
C GLY A 81 -12.13 1.33 -3.23
N LYS A 82 -12.07 0.79 -4.45
CA LYS A 82 -11.53 -0.56 -4.72
C LYS A 82 -10.07 -0.57 -5.14
N VAL A 83 -9.46 0.61 -5.28
CA VAL A 83 -8.05 0.74 -5.65
C VAL A 83 -7.16 0.45 -4.44
N GLU A 84 -6.09 -0.29 -4.67
CA GLU A 84 -5.13 -0.76 -3.69
C GLU A 84 -3.70 -0.54 -4.18
N ALA A 85 -2.73 -0.65 -3.28
CA ALA A 85 -1.31 -0.63 -3.64
C ALA A 85 -0.98 -1.75 -4.65
N GLY A 86 -0.17 -1.42 -5.66
CA GLY A 86 0.18 -2.32 -6.76
C GLY A 86 -0.80 -2.35 -7.92
N ASP A 87 -1.94 -1.67 -7.83
CA ASP A 87 -2.85 -1.53 -8.96
C ASP A 87 -2.29 -0.62 -10.05
N ILE A 88 -2.62 -0.92 -11.29
CA ILE A 88 -2.35 -0.04 -12.42
C ILE A 88 -3.64 0.66 -12.82
N ILE A 89 -3.58 1.97 -12.85
CA ILE A 89 -4.70 2.85 -13.18
C ILE A 89 -4.38 3.72 -14.40
N MET A 90 -5.43 4.28 -14.96
CA MET A 90 -5.40 5.31 -15.98
C MET A 90 -6.05 6.58 -15.40
N LEU A 91 -5.50 7.74 -15.71
CA LEU A 91 -6.04 9.01 -15.25
C LEU A 91 -6.63 9.81 -16.39
N PHE A 92 -7.82 10.36 -16.16
CA PHE A 92 -8.48 11.35 -16.99
C PHE A 92 -8.45 12.69 -16.24
N ALA A 93 -8.27 13.76 -16.99
CA ALA A 93 -8.30 15.12 -16.49
C ALA A 93 -9.47 15.89 -17.12
N THR A 94 -10.36 16.42 -16.29
CA THR A 94 -11.46 17.28 -16.75
C THR A 94 -11.13 18.70 -16.35
N ASP A 95 -10.97 19.56 -17.33
CA ASP A 95 -10.76 20.99 -17.14
C ASP A 95 -11.95 21.61 -16.40
N LYS A 96 -11.64 22.37 -15.33
CA LYS A 96 -12.66 22.93 -14.44
C LYS A 96 -13.46 24.08 -15.07
N ASP A 97 -12.88 24.77 -16.05
CA ASP A 97 -13.48 25.94 -16.71
C ASP A 97 -14.30 25.55 -17.94
N THR A 98 -13.75 24.65 -18.76
CA THR A 98 -14.38 24.25 -20.05
C THR A 98 -15.22 22.99 -19.94
N GLY A 99 -14.96 22.13 -18.93
CA GLY A 99 -15.59 20.82 -18.80
C GLY A 99 -15.04 19.77 -19.79
N GLU A 100 -14.02 20.11 -20.60
CA GLU A 100 -13.40 19.18 -21.52
C GLU A 100 -12.62 18.11 -20.76
N THR A 101 -12.83 16.83 -21.13
CA THR A 101 -12.12 15.71 -20.53
C THR A 101 -11.10 15.14 -21.50
N THR A 102 -9.86 15.02 -21.05
CA THR A 102 -8.75 14.46 -21.80
C THR A 102 -8.12 13.28 -21.05
N GLN A 103 -7.45 12.40 -21.78
CA GLN A 103 -6.63 11.34 -21.24
C GLN A 103 -5.18 11.56 -21.70
N PRO A 104 -4.32 12.12 -20.84
CA PRO A 104 -2.91 12.29 -21.18
C PRO A 104 -2.24 10.93 -21.45
N PRO A 105 -1.55 10.76 -22.59
CA PRO A 105 -0.90 9.48 -22.93
C PRO A 105 0.09 9.02 -21.87
N GLU A 106 0.76 9.96 -21.19
CA GLU A 106 1.74 9.73 -20.13
C GLU A 106 1.10 9.11 -18.87
N LEU A 107 -0.20 9.32 -18.67
CA LEU A 107 -0.98 8.86 -17.51
C LEU A 107 -1.88 7.67 -17.83
N LYS A 108 -1.60 6.96 -18.93
CA LYS A 108 -2.37 5.79 -19.35
C LYS A 108 -2.14 4.56 -18.47
N TYR A 109 -0.93 4.39 -17.95
CA TYR A 109 -0.56 3.26 -17.07
C TYR A 109 0.29 3.79 -15.92
N VAL A 110 -0.33 3.97 -14.77
CA VAL A 110 0.33 4.51 -13.58
C VAL A 110 0.11 3.55 -12.42
N GLU A 111 1.18 3.23 -11.71
CA GLU A 111 1.14 2.34 -10.55
C GLU A 111 0.73 3.10 -9.29
N VAL A 112 -0.18 2.51 -8.54
CA VAL A 112 -0.62 3.00 -7.24
C VAL A 112 0.33 2.47 -6.16
N LEU A 113 0.90 3.37 -5.36
CA LEU A 113 1.71 3.01 -4.18
C LEU A 113 0.84 2.89 -2.93
N ALA A 114 -0.13 3.78 -2.77
CA ALA A 114 -1.04 3.79 -1.64
C ALA A 114 -2.36 4.49 -1.98
N ALA A 115 -3.43 4.09 -1.32
CA ALA A 115 -4.70 4.79 -1.28
C ALA A 115 -4.95 5.22 0.17
N THR A 116 -4.97 6.53 0.42
CA THR A 116 -5.04 7.11 1.76
C THR A 116 -6.44 7.64 2.02
N GLN A 117 -7.02 7.26 3.15
CA GLN A 117 -8.33 7.70 3.61
C GLN A 117 -8.29 9.16 4.09
N SER A 118 -9.46 9.76 4.28
CA SER A 118 -9.59 11.13 4.81
C SER A 118 -9.03 11.28 6.24
N SER A 119 -8.94 10.17 6.99
CA SER A 119 -8.28 10.09 8.29
C SER A 119 -6.75 10.21 8.24
N GLY A 120 -6.14 10.12 7.04
CA GLY A 120 -4.69 10.08 6.85
C GLY A 120 -4.07 8.70 6.95
N ALA A 121 -4.87 7.65 7.20
CA ALA A 121 -4.41 6.27 7.20
C ALA A 121 -4.40 5.69 5.79
N ASP A 122 -3.36 4.94 5.44
CA ASP A 122 -3.34 4.17 4.20
C ASP A 122 -4.33 3.01 4.32
N LYS A 123 -5.03 2.75 3.23
CA LYS A 123 -5.95 1.62 3.14
C LYS A 123 -5.16 0.32 3.05
N GLU A 124 -5.13 -0.42 4.13
CA GLU A 124 -4.64 -1.79 4.15
C GLU A 124 -5.79 -2.76 3.92
N TYR A 125 -5.50 -3.90 3.23
CA TYR A 125 -6.47 -4.97 3.14
C TYR A 125 -6.68 -5.59 4.52
N GLN A 126 -7.84 -5.35 5.11
CA GLN A 126 -8.30 -6.06 6.29
C GLN A 126 -9.25 -7.17 5.86
N ALA A 127 -8.98 -8.41 6.29
CA ALA A 127 -9.93 -9.49 6.10
C ALA A 127 -11.23 -9.14 6.86
N PRO A 128 -12.43 -9.43 6.31
CA PRO A 128 -13.69 -9.12 6.98
C PRO A 128 -13.73 -9.73 8.38
N VAL A 129 -13.84 -8.91 9.40
CA VAL A 129 -14.05 -9.35 10.80
C VAL A 129 -15.55 -9.30 11.04
N GLU A 130 -16.15 -10.42 11.45
CA GLU A 130 -17.61 -10.60 11.56
C GLU A 130 -18.32 -9.73 12.61
N ASN A 131 -17.67 -8.74 13.25
CA ASN A 131 -18.23 -7.93 14.33
C ASN A 131 -17.77 -6.46 14.35
N GLU A 132 -17.45 -5.85 13.20
CA GLU A 132 -17.21 -4.40 13.21
C GLU A 132 -18.54 -3.64 13.18
N GLU A 133 -18.76 -2.79 14.20
CA GLU A 133 -19.78 -1.75 14.17
C GLU A 133 -19.60 -0.94 12.88
N GLU A 134 -20.70 -0.64 12.20
CA GLU A 134 -20.72 0.02 10.89
C GLU A 134 -19.81 1.26 10.91
N GLU A 135 -18.58 1.13 10.41
CA GLU A 135 -17.73 2.28 10.12
C GLU A 135 -18.49 3.19 9.14
N ASN A 136 -18.49 4.48 9.44
CA ASN A 136 -19.13 5.46 8.59
C ASN A 136 -18.54 5.38 7.16
N PRO A 137 -19.32 5.01 6.14
CA PRO A 137 -18.80 4.79 4.79
C PRO A 137 -18.08 6.01 4.19
N GLU A 138 -18.35 7.21 4.70
CA GLU A 138 -17.70 8.45 4.24
C GLU A 138 -16.27 8.61 4.79
N GLU A 139 -15.95 8.01 5.94
CA GLU A 139 -14.61 8.08 6.54
C GLU A 139 -13.63 7.06 5.95
N THR A 140 -14.15 6.00 5.32
CA THR A 140 -13.36 4.92 4.71
C THR A 140 -13.01 5.19 3.24
N LEU A 141 -13.47 6.30 2.66
CA LEU A 141 -13.18 6.63 1.27
C LEU A 141 -11.74 7.12 1.09
N PRO A 142 -11.01 6.64 0.08
CA PRO A 142 -9.72 7.21 -0.24
C PRO A 142 -9.92 8.68 -0.67
N ALA A 143 -9.27 9.57 0.08
CA ALA A 143 -9.24 11.01 -0.21
C ALA A 143 -8.09 11.36 -1.15
N THR A 144 -6.99 10.58 -1.10
CA THR A 144 -5.81 10.75 -1.95
C THR A 144 -5.30 9.40 -2.42
N ILE A 145 -4.61 9.42 -3.57
CA ILE A 145 -3.89 8.27 -4.11
C ILE A 145 -2.44 8.67 -4.36
N THR A 146 -1.51 7.90 -3.83
CA THR A 146 -0.07 8.06 -4.06
C THR A 146 0.36 7.20 -5.22
N LEU A 147 1.02 7.81 -6.20
CA LEU A 147 1.36 7.22 -7.49
C LEU A 147 2.87 7.15 -7.68
N LEU A 148 3.35 6.06 -8.29
CA LEU A 148 4.73 5.87 -8.70
C LEU A 148 4.91 6.38 -10.14
N VAL A 149 5.64 7.47 -10.31
CA VAL A 149 5.77 8.18 -11.59
C VAL A 149 7.21 8.61 -11.86
N ASN A 150 7.51 8.99 -13.08
CA ASN A 150 8.73 9.73 -13.39
C ASN A 150 8.55 11.24 -13.14
N SER A 151 9.62 12.02 -13.25
CA SER A 151 9.58 13.47 -12.98
C SER A 151 8.67 14.24 -13.94
N GLU A 152 8.58 13.82 -15.20
CA GLU A 152 7.71 14.47 -16.20
C GLU A 152 6.24 14.22 -15.90
N GLN A 153 5.88 12.97 -15.56
CA GLN A 153 4.54 12.61 -15.12
C GLN A 153 4.16 13.33 -13.82
N ALA A 154 5.09 13.46 -12.86
CA ALA A 154 4.87 14.18 -11.62
C ALA A 154 4.57 15.66 -11.86
N GLN A 155 5.32 16.32 -12.75
CA GLN A 155 5.09 17.72 -13.12
C GLN A 155 3.72 17.89 -13.79
N LEU A 156 3.35 16.97 -14.68
CA LEU A 156 2.04 16.97 -15.34
C LEU A 156 0.92 16.80 -14.30
N LEU A 157 1.03 15.83 -13.39
CA LEU A 157 0.04 15.59 -12.34
C LEU A 157 -0.14 16.79 -11.42
N ALA A 158 0.94 17.42 -10.98
CA ALA A 158 0.89 18.63 -10.16
C ALA A 158 0.15 19.78 -10.87
N HIS A 159 0.39 19.96 -12.17
CA HIS A 159 -0.33 20.96 -12.98
C HIS A 159 -1.81 20.62 -13.13
N LEU A 160 -2.12 19.35 -13.41
CA LEU A 160 -3.50 18.90 -13.59
C LEU A 160 -4.31 18.97 -12.30
N GLU A 161 -3.71 18.74 -11.15
CA GLU A 161 -4.40 18.84 -9.86
C GLU A 161 -4.91 20.26 -9.57
N GLU A 162 -4.14 21.28 -9.95
CA GLU A 162 -4.53 22.68 -9.80
C GLU A 162 -5.66 23.09 -10.74
N SER A 163 -5.55 22.74 -12.02
CA SER A 163 -6.44 23.23 -13.09
C SER A 163 -7.59 22.30 -13.41
N ASN A 164 -7.49 21.01 -13.10
CA ASN A 164 -8.43 19.99 -13.52
C ASN A 164 -9.02 19.21 -12.34
N SER A 165 -10.08 18.46 -12.62
CA SER A 165 -10.60 17.41 -11.76
C SER A 165 -10.14 16.06 -12.27
N LEU A 166 -9.41 15.32 -11.45
CA LEU A 166 -8.91 14.00 -11.83
C LEU A 166 -9.96 12.91 -11.62
N HIS A 167 -9.98 11.95 -12.53
CA HIS A 167 -10.80 10.76 -12.49
C HIS A 167 -9.95 9.56 -12.87
N LEU A 168 -9.85 8.56 -12.00
CA LEU A 168 -9.12 7.34 -12.29
C LEU A 168 -10.03 6.27 -12.91
N ALA A 169 -9.45 5.48 -13.80
CA ALA A 169 -10.02 4.23 -14.25
C ALA A 169 -9.04 3.09 -13.92
N PHE A 170 -9.57 2.03 -13.33
CA PHE A 170 -8.82 0.82 -13.03
C PHE A 170 -8.48 0.09 -14.34
N VAL A 171 -7.23 -0.31 -14.50
CA VAL A 171 -6.76 -1.03 -15.70
C VAL A 171 -6.55 -2.51 -15.39
N TYR A 172 -5.66 -2.83 -14.44
CA TYR A 172 -5.46 -4.21 -14.00
C TYR A 172 -4.83 -4.30 -12.61
N ARG A 173 -4.99 -5.45 -12.00
CA ARG A 173 -4.32 -5.86 -10.75
C ARG A 173 -3.49 -7.10 -11.01
N GLY A 174 -2.26 -7.13 -10.48
CA GLY A 174 -1.33 -8.25 -10.61
C GLY A 174 -0.07 -7.90 -11.38
N THR A 175 0.66 -8.90 -11.87
CA THR A 175 1.93 -8.71 -12.55
C THR A 175 1.76 -8.03 -13.90
N ARG A 176 2.76 -7.22 -14.29
CA ARG A 176 2.83 -6.51 -15.59
C ARG A 176 2.59 -7.42 -16.80
N ALA A 177 2.94 -8.70 -16.71
CA ALA A 177 2.68 -9.70 -17.75
C ALA A 177 1.19 -9.89 -18.09
N ASN A 178 0.28 -9.48 -17.21
CA ASN A 178 -1.16 -9.53 -17.45
C ASN A 178 -1.68 -8.34 -18.25
N ALA A 179 -0.92 -7.24 -18.30
CA ALA A 179 -1.30 -6.02 -19.01
C ALA A 179 -0.90 -6.06 -20.51
N GLU A 180 0.00 -6.97 -20.87
CA GLU A 180 0.54 -7.10 -22.25
C GLU A 180 -0.24 -8.10 -23.11
N LYS A 181 -1.32 -8.68 -22.56
CA LYS A 181 -2.25 -9.56 -23.27
C LYS A 181 -3.49 -8.78 -23.73
#